data_3705e2df8f54f103fe96fade6a1de63a
#
_entry.id   3705e2df8f54f103fe96fade6a1de63a
#
_cell.length_a   1.000
_cell.length_b   1.000
_cell.length_c   1.000
_cell.angle_alpha   90.00
_cell.angle_beta   90.00
_cell.angle_gamma   90.00
#
_symmetry.space_group_name_H-M   'P 1'
#
loop_
_entity.id
_entity.type
_entity.pdbx_description
1 polymer ?
#
loop_
_entity_poly.entity_id
_entity_poly.type
_entity_poly.pdbx_seq_one_letter_code
_entity_poly.pdbx_strand_id
1 'polypeptide(L)'
;MKRFGNLMCKIADVDNLLAAYYKAARGKRLSNEVSDFELNLEDNIYMLREQLLSGTVVVGDYKYFYIYDPKLRLICAASFRERVLHHAIMNVCHEYFERNLIYTTYATRPQKGVYQAIDRASAALKKHRYFAKFDFRKYFDSISHSILKEKLQRLFKDRQLLELLSTIINSYSKSEGKGIPIGNLTSQYFANFFLSSMDHYIKEILRIPNYVRYMDDFLVFADTVEEMNIFVDNIRHYAEENLKLTLKPVVTGLSVDGVSFLGYRLFPNKKLLTQRSKKRYCHKSKLYALFLEKDLWCEKEYYEHITPLLSYTLKGYTKGLRKKCLTA
;
A
#
# COMPACT_ATOMS: atom_id res chain seq x y z
N MET A 1 -4.70 21.55 13.84
CA MET A 1 -4.66 20.11 14.23
C MET A 1 -3.65 19.93 15.37
N LYS A 2 -3.96 19.10 16.40
CA LYS A 2 -3.02 18.83 17.51
C LYS A 2 -1.88 17.96 17.01
N ARG A 3 -0.62 18.41 17.18
CA ARG A 3 0.58 17.64 16.80
C ARG A 3 0.98 16.70 17.93
N PHE A 4 1.54 15.54 17.58
CA PHE A 4 1.94 14.49 18.50
C PHE A 4 3.44 14.53 18.78
N GLY A 5 3.86 14.26 20.03
CA GLY A 5 5.26 14.28 20.47
C GLY A 5 5.53 13.28 21.57
N ASN A 6 6.77 13.24 22.04
CA ASN A 6 7.27 12.28 23.04
C ASN A 6 7.11 10.83 22.57
N LEU A 7 7.39 10.56 21.29
CA LEU A 7 7.22 9.26 20.66
C LEU A 7 8.54 8.49 20.55
N MET A 8 9.67 9.19 20.49
CA MET A 8 10.97 8.55 20.32
C MET A 8 11.29 7.56 21.44
N CYS A 9 11.03 7.90 22.69
CA CYS A 9 11.24 6.97 23.82
C CYS A 9 10.38 5.70 23.69
N LYS A 10 9.15 5.83 23.16
CA LYS A 10 8.29 4.67 22.92
C LYS A 10 8.77 3.82 21.74
N ILE A 11 9.35 4.46 20.72
CA ILE A 11 9.92 3.76 19.56
C ILE A 11 11.16 2.99 19.99
N ALA A 12 12.02 3.60 20.82
CA ALA A 12 13.26 3.01 21.34
C ALA A 12 13.04 2.08 22.55
N ASP A 13 11.80 1.89 23.00
CA ASP A 13 11.47 0.96 24.08
C ASP A 13 11.82 -0.47 23.70
N VAL A 14 12.45 -1.23 24.63
CA VAL A 14 12.95 -2.59 24.36
C VAL A 14 11.79 -3.52 23.98
N ASP A 15 10.65 -3.44 24.67
CA ASP A 15 9.49 -4.29 24.37
C ASP A 15 8.93 -3.97 22.96
N ASN A 16 8.95 -2.69 22.58
CA ASN A 16 8.55 -2.28 21.22
C ASN A 16 9.54 -2.81 20.17
N LEU A 17 10.83 -2.75 20.43
CA LEU A 17 11.86 -3.26 19.51
C LEU A 17 11.78 -4.77 19.35
N LEU A 18 11.55 -5.52 20.44
CA LEU A 18 11.32 -6.96 20.41
C LEU A 18 10.03 -7.29 19.63
N ALA A 19 8.94 -6.58 19.89
CA ALA A 19 7.69 -6.75 19.13
C ALA A 19 7.89 -6.45 17.63
N ALA A 20 8.73 -5.47 17.31
CA ALA A 20 9.10 -5.12 15.92
C ALA A 20 9.94 -6.23 15.27
N TYR A 21 10.90 -6.81 15.99
CA TYR A 21 11.66 -7.97 15.53
C TYR A 21 10.75 -9.13 15.15
N TYR A 22 9.83 -9.55 16.04
CA TYR A 22 8.90 -10.65 15.75
C TYR A 22 8.02 -10.36 14.53
N LYS A 23 7.58 -9.11 14.35
CA LYS A 23 6.82 -8.71 13.15
C LYS A 23 7.67 -8.76 11.88
N ALA A 24 8.91 -8.28 11.93
CA ALA A 24 9.83 -8.28 10.80
C ALA A 24 10.24 -9.70 10.38
N ALA A 25 10.44 -10.62 11.35
CA ALA A 25 10.80 -12.02 11.14
C ALA A 25 9.64 -12.90 10.62
N ARG A 26 8.40 -12.43 10.72
CA ARG A 26 7.22 -13.24 10.36
C ARG A 26 7.28 -13.70 8.90
N GLY A 27 7.23 -15.04 8.70
CA GLY A 27 7.29 -15.66 7.38
C GLY A 27 8.69 -15.65 6.74
N LYS A 28 9.75 -15.28 7.51
CA LYS A 28 11.13 -15.18 7.02
C LYS A 28 12.16 -15.78 7.98
N ARG A 29 11.74 -16.53 9.00
CA ARG A 29 12.61 -17.08 10.04
C ARG A 29 13.74 -17.98 9.54
N LEU A 30 13.56 -18.60 8.37
CA LEU A 30 14.56 -19.46 7.73
C LEU A 30 15.58 -18.68 6.86
N SER A 31 15.51 -17.36 6.80
CA SER A 31 16.48 -16.58 6.03
C SER A 31 17.73 -16.28 6.89
N ASN A 32 18.90 -16.34 6.27
CA ASN A 32 20.18 -16.08 6.94
C ASN A 32 20.19 -14.73 7.68
N GLU A 33 19.63 -13.67 7.07
CA GLU A 33 19.56 -12.33 7.71
C GLU A 33 18.78 -12.33 9.03
N VAL A 34 17.73 -13.15 9.14
CA VAL A 34 16.96 -13.29 10.39
C VAL A 34 17.74 -14.11 11.40
N SER A 35 18.32 -15.25 10.98
CA SER A 35 19.11 -16.11 11.86
C SER A 35 20.33 -15.38 12.42
N ASP A 36 21.04 -14.63 11.58
CA ASP A 36 22.20 -13.83 12.00
C ASP A 36 21.84 -12.76 13.04
N PHE A 37 20.68 -12.10 12.85
CA PHE A 37 20.17 -11.12 13.80
C PHE A 37 19.72 -11.79 15.12
N GLU A 38 19.13 -12.98 15.04
CA GLU A 38 18.61 -13.73 16.18
C GLU A 38 19.73 -14.29 17.06
N LEU A 39 20.86 -14.69 16.48
CA LEU A 39 22.04 -15.17 17.23
C LEU A 39 22.55 -14.14 18.25
N ASN A 40 22.43 -12.86 17.98
CA ASN A 40 22.82 -11.76 18.86
C ASN A 40 21.65 -10.83 19.13
N LEU A 41 20.46 -11.39 19.40
CA LEU A 41 19.21 -10.64 19.46
C LEU A 41 19.27 -9.52 20.50
N GLU A 42 19.73 -9.82 21.70
CA GLU A 42 19.79 -8.86 22.80
C GLU A 42 20.71 -7.68 22.45
N ASP A 43 21.95 -7.96 22.05
CA ASP A 43 22.92 -6.92 21.65
C ASP A 43 22.40 -6.07 20.48
N ASN A 44 21.78 -6.70 19.47
CA ASN A 44 21.21 -6.00 18.32
C ASN A 44 20.05 -5.08 18.72
N ILE A 45 19.20 -5.49 19.65
CA ILE A 45 18.11 -4.68 20.18
C ILE A 45 18.64 -3.50 20.99
N TYR A 46 19.58 -3.73 21.93
CA TYR A 46 20.18 -2.66 22.72
C TYR A 46 20.97 -1.68 21.85
N MET A 47 21.75 -2.17 20.89
CA MET A 47 22.46 -1.32 19.93
C MET A 47 21.48 -0.43 19.12
N LEU A 48 20.38 -1.00 18.63
CA LEU A 48 19.37 -0.24 17.90
C LEU A 48 18.71 0.82 18.79
N ARG A 49 18.43 0.48 20.05
CA ARG A 49 17.90 1.40 21.04
C ARG A 49 18.82 2.59 21.27
N GLU A 50 20.10 2.34 21.55
CA GLU A 50 21.09 3.40 21.80
C GLU A 50 21.25 4.31 20.57
N GLN A 51 21.26 3.75 19.37
CA GLN A 51 21.33 4.54 18.14
C GLN A 51 20.07 5.38 17.91
N LEU A 52 18.89 4.88 18.29
CA LEU A 52 17.64 5.67 18.23
C LEU A 52 17.67 6.85 19.19
N LEU A 53 18.11 6.63 20.43
CA LEU A 53 18.17 7.66 21.45
C LEU A 53 19.27 8.72 21.17
N SER A 54 20.41 8.29 20.61
CA SER A 54 21.51 9.20 20.22
C SER A 54 21.32 9.86 18.85
N GLY A 55 20.33 9.40 18.04
CA GLY A 55 20.10 9.92 16.70
C GLY A 55 21.13 9.47 15.65
N THR A 56 21.90 8.40 15.94
CA THR A 56 22.98 7.89 15.06
C THR A 56 22.56 6.71 14.18
N VAL A 57 21.27 6.47 14.03
CA VAL A 57 20.75 5.36 13.22
C VAL A 57 21.15 5.52 11.75
N VAL A 58 21.80 4.51 11.20
CA VAL A 58 22.12 4.43 9.78
C VAL A 58 21.03 3.63 9.06
N VAL A 59 20.54 4.16 7.93
CA VAL A 59 19.53 3.57 7.07
C VAL A 59 19.93 3.67 5.59
N GLY A 60 19.27 2.90 4.73
CA GLY A 60 19.46 3.00 3.27
C GLY A 60 20.37 1.91 2.70
N ASP A 61 20.70 0.89 3.49
CA ASP A 61 21.36 -0.32 2.98
C ASP A 61 20.32 -1.21 2.28
N TYR A 62 20.11 -0.95 0.98
CA TYR A 62 19.08 -1.60 0.18
C TYR A 62 19.65 -2.68 -0.73
N LYS A 63 19.01 -3.85 -0.71
CA LYS A 63 19.15 -4.86 -1.77
C LYS A 63 18.16 -4.59 -2.89
N TYR A 64 18.64 -4.47 -4.11
CA TYR A 64 17.84 -4.15 -5.28
C TYR A 64 17.57 -5.39 -6.10
N PHE A 65 16.30 -5.64 -6.45
CA PHE A 65 15.92 -6.70 -7.39
C PHE A 65 14.62 -6.34 -8.13
N TYR A 66 14.44 -6.98 -9.29
CA TYR A 66 13.27 -6.76 -10.10
C TYR A 66 12.20 -7.82 -9.85
N ILE A 67 10.95 -7.37 -9.73
CA ILE A 67 9.77 -8.23 -9.73
C ILE A 67 8.90 -7.88 -10.93
N TYR A 68 8.45 -8.92 -11.64
CA TYR A 68 7.48 -8.78 -12.73
C TYR A 68 6.10 -9.27 -12.25
N ASP A 69 5.31 -8.37 -11.69
CA ASP A 69 3.92 -8.66 -11.31
C ASP A 69 3.06 -7.39 -11.29
N PRO A 70 2.41 -7.12 -12.27
CA PRO A 70 2.33 -7.41 -13.71
C PRO A 70 3.19 -6.49 -14.56
N LYS A 71 3.91 -5.59 -13.97
CA LYS A 71 4.88 -4.67 -14.55
C LYS A 71 6.21 -4.90 -13.87
N LEU A 72 7.27 -4.67 -14.63
CA LEU A 72 8.61 -4.67 -14.05
C LEU A 72 8.69 -3.55 -13.01
N ARG A 73 9.05 -3.92 -11.78
CA ARG A 73 9.25 -2.99 -10.66
C ARG A 73 10.59 -3.26 -10.02
N LEU A 74 11.36 -2.22 -9.80
CA LEU A 74 12.52 -2.28 -8.95
C LEU A 74 12.05 -2.28 -7.49
N ILE A 75 12.40 -3.31 -6.76
CA ILE A 75 12.15 -3.42 -5.32
C ILE A 75 13.44 -3.05 -4.58
N CYS A 76 13.31 -2.21 -3.58
CA CYS A 76 14.38 -1.78 -2.69
C CYS A 76 14.11 -2.42 -1.33
N ALA A 77 14.70 -3.59 -1.08
CA ALA A 77 14.52 -4.29 0.19
C ALA A 77 15.53 -3.78 1.21
N ALA A 78 15.05 -3.20 2.28
CA ALA A 78 15.88 -2.82 3.43
C ALA A 78 16.49 -4.05 4.11
N SER A 79 17.67 -3.90 4.73
CA SER A 79 18.31 -4.92 5.56
C SER A 79 17.35 -5.37 6.67
N PHE A 80 17.57 -6.56 7.25
CA PHE A 80 16.67 -7.07 8.29
C PHE A 80 16.61 -6.13 9.50
N ARG A 81 17.76 -5.59 9.93
CA ARG A 81 17.84 -4.60 11.00
C ARG A 81 17.00 -3.34 10.71
N GLU A 82 17.07 -2.82 9.51
CA GLU A 82 16.26 -1.66 9.10
C GLU A 82 14.77 -2.02 9.01
N ARG A 83 14.41 -3.25 8.66
CA ARG A 83 13.01 -3.72 8.74
C ARG A 83 12.50 -3.75 10.18
N VAL A 84 13.31 -4.16 11.15
CA VAL A 84 12.98 -4.06 12.58
C VAL A 84 12.73 -2.60 12.97
N LEU A 85 13.62 -1.69 12.59
CA LEU A 85 13.45 -0.26 12.79
C LEU A 85 12.11 0.27 12.20
N HIS A 86 11.81 -0.08 10.96
CA HIS A 86 10.55 0.34 10.32
C HIS A 86 9.32 -0.18 11.07
N HIS A 87 9.35 -1.41 11.58
CA HIS A 87 8.28 -1.95 12.41
C HIS A 87 8.18 -1.23 13.75
N ALA A 88 9.31 -0.92 14.40
CA ALA A 88 9.33 -0.19 15.67
C ALA A 88 8.70 1.20 15.54
N ILE A 89 9.04 1.94 14.48
CA ILE A 89 8.43 3.24 14.17
C ILE A 89 6.93 3.08 13.94
N MET A 90 6.51 2.11 13.11
CA MET A 90 5.09 1.97 12.75
C MET A 90 4.24 1.36 13.86
N ASN A 91 4.80 0.59 14.79
CA ASN A 91 4.08 0.16 15.98
C ASN A 91 3.55 1.35 16.79
N VAL A 92 4.33 2.42 16.89
CA VAL A 92 4.00 3.63 17.67
C VAL A 92 3.26 4.67 16.81
N CYS A 93 3.68 4.85 15.56
CA CYS A 93 3.16 5.94 14.71
C CYS A 93 1.88 5.58 13.97
N HIS A 94 1.54 4.28 13.86
CA HIS A 94 0.38 3.80 13.08
C HIS A 94 -0.91 4.55 13.41
N GLU A 95 -1.26 4.69 14.69
CA GLU A 95 -2.52 5.32 15.10
C GLU A 95 -2.63 6.78 14.64
N TYR A 96 -1.52 7.50 14.58
CA TYR A 96 -1.52 8.92 14.17
C TYR A 96 -1.70 9.06 12.66
N PHE A 97 -1.08 8.16 11.87
CA PHE A 97 -1.35 8.08 10.44
C PHE A 97 -2.80 7.68 10.17
N GLU A 98 -3.31 6.67 10.88
CA GLU A 98 -4.67 6.15 10.70
C GLU A 98 -5.74 7.21 10.99
N ARG A 99 -5.58 8.02 12.06
CA ARG A 99 -6.48 9.14 12.39
C ARG A 99 -6.53 10.24 11.34
N ASN A 100 -5.48 10.35 10.52
CA ASN A 100 -5.40 11.36 9.45
C ASN A 100 -6.05 10.90 8.14
N LEU A 101 -6.33 9.61 7.99
CA LEU A 101 -6.91 9.05 6.79
C LEU A 101 -8.44 9.05 6.86
N ILE A 102 -9.09 9.49 5.80
CA ILE A 102 -10.55 9.41 5.69
C ILE A 102 -11.05 7.96 5.64
N TYR A 103 -12.34 7.76 5.93
CA TYR A 103 -12.94 6.42 5.99
C TYR A 103 -12.80 5.63 4.69
N THR A 104 -12.88 6.27 3.52
CA THR A 104 -12.96 5.63 2.20
C THR A 104 -11.60 5.36 1.53
N THR A 105 -10.52 5.31 2.32
CA THR A 105 -9.21 4.79 1.90
C THR A 105 -8.99 3.39 2.47
N TYR A 106 -8.41 2.47 1.68
CA TYR A 106 -8.45 1.04 1.98
C TYR A 106 -7.10 0.33 2.01
N ALA A 107 -6.03 0.92 1.46
CA ALA A 107 -4.71 0.31 1.42
C ALA A 107 -3.97 0.44 2.75
N THR A 108 -3.24 -0.60 3.16
CA THR A 108 -2.36 -0.61 4.34
C THR A 108 -3.06 -0.19 5.64
N ARG A 109 -4.31 -0.58 5.82
CA ARG A 109 -5.15 -0.24 6.98
C ARG A 109 -5.75 -1.48 7.62
N PRO A 110 -5.76 -1.60 8.97
CA PRO A 110 -6.44 -2.68 9.67
C PRO A 110 -7.92 -2.76 9.29
N GLN A 111 -8.46 -3.97 9.22
CA GLN A 111 -9.86 -4.24 8.90
C GLN A 111 -10.36 -3.64 7.58
N LYS A 112 -9.44 -3.18 6.72
CA LYS A 112 -9.71 -2.71 5.36
C LYS A 112 -8.96 -3.58 4.34
N GLY A 113 -8.92 -3.20 3.10
CA GLY A 113 -8.19 -3.94 2.07
C GLY A 113 -8.94 -3.99 0.74
N VAL A 114 -8.42 -4.80 -0.17
CA VAL A 114 -8.91 -4.90 -1.54
C VAL A 114 -10.41 -5.21 -1.61
N TYR A 115 -10.88 -6.16 -0.82
CA TYR A 115 -12.27 -6.62 -0.91
C TYR A 115 -13.28 -5.57 -0.45
N GLN A 116 -12.98 -4.84 0.61
CA GLN A 116 -13.83 -3.75 1.07
C GLN A 116 -13.85 -2.56 0.11
N ALA A 117 -12.69 -2.25 -0.51
CA ALA A 117 -12.62 -1.24 -1.57
C ALA A 117 -13.51 -1.62 -2.76
N ILE A 118 -13.46 -2.89 -3.20
CA ILE A 118 -14.29 -3.43 -4.28
C ILE A 118 -15.79 -3.37 -3.91
N ASP A 119 -16.14 -3.76 -2.70
CA ASP A 119 -17.54 -3.74 -2.23
C ASP A 119 -18.06 -2.30 -2.20
N ARG A 120 -17.26 -1.35 -1.69
CA ARG A 120 -17.62 0.07 -1.68
C ARG A 120 -17.75 0.65 -3.08
N ALA A 121 -16.81 0.34 -3.99
CA ALA A 121 -16.89 0.78 -5.38
C ALA A 121 -18.12 0.19 -6.10
N SER A 122 -18.44 -1.09 -5.89
CA SER A 122 -19.63 -1.72 -6.45
C SER A 122 -20.93 -1.08 -5.93
N ALA A 123 -20.97 -0.72 -4.65
CA ALA A 123 -22.11 -0.02 -4.07
C ALA A 123 -22.28 1.39 -4.66
N ALA A 124 -21.18 2.08 -4.95
CA ALA A 124 -21.22 3.40 -5.61
C ALA A 124 -21.68 3.31 -7.08
N LEU A 125 -21.21 2.30 -7.83
CA LEU A 125 -21.68 2.06 -9.22
C LEU A 125 -23.19 1.80 -9.33
N LYS A 126 -23.83 1.28 -8.27
CA LYS A 126 -25.30 1.10 -8.23
C LYS A 126 -26.06 2.42 -8.06
N LYS A 127 -25.42 3.40 -7.44
CA LYS A 127 -26.05 4.67 -7.04
C LYS A 127 -25.84 5.76 -8.07
N HIS A 128 -24.70 5.75 -8.79
CA HIS A 128 -24.31 6.84 -9.68
C HIS A 128 -24.23 6.40 -11.13
N ARG A 129 -24.59 7.29 -12.02
CA ARG A 129 -24.61 7.04 -13.46
C ARG A 129 -23.23 7.01 -14.10
N TYR A 130 -22.28 7.82 -13.59
CA TYR A 130 -20.94 7.99 -14.13
C TYR A 130 -19.88 7.67 -13.10
N PHE A 131 -18.71 7.24 -13.59
CA PHE A 131 -17.51 7.10 -12.80
C PHE A 131 -16.32 7.78 -13.50
N ALA A 132 -15.34 8.20 -12.70
CA ALA A 132 -13.98 8.49 -13.16
C ALA A 132 -12.99 7.66 -12.38
N LYS A 133 -12.03 7.05 -13.08
CA LYS A 133 -10.91 6.31 -12.52
C LYS A 133 -9.63 7.09 -12.72
N PHE A 134 -8.90 7.25 -11.64
CA PHE A 134 -7.63 7.95 -11.57
C PHE A 134 -6.50 7.02 -11.17
N ASP A 135 -5.31 7.30 -11.65
CA ASP A 135 -4.06 6.64 -11.29
C ASP A 135 -2.91 7.63 -11.54
N PHE A 136 -1.88 7.63 -10.70
CA PHE A 136 -0.73 8.52 -10.86
C PHE A 136 0.35 7.91 -11.73
N ARG A 137 1.12 8.76 -12.41
CA ARG A 137 2.32 8.33 -13.13
C ARG A 137 3.45 8.09 -12.13
N LYS A 138 4.02 6.86 -12.13
CA LYS A 138 5.19 6.50 -11.30
C LYS A 138 5.08 7.02 -9.86
N TYR A 139 3.95 6.76 -9.19
CA TYR A 139 3.57 7.39 -7.94
C TYR A 139 4.70 7.43 -6.91
N PHE A 140 5.25 6.27 -6.54
CA PHE A 140 6.33 6.17 -5.54
C PHE A 140 7.59 6.96 -5.96
N ASP A 141 7.94 6.95 -7.23
CA ASP A 141 9.09 7.69 -7.79
C ASP A 141 8.85 9.21 -7.80
N SER A 142 7.59 9.66 -7.73
CA SER A 142 7.20 11.08 -7.89
C SER A 142 6.91 11.79 -6.58
N ILE A 143 6.90 11.08 -5.44
CA ILE A 143 6.62 11.68 -4.13
C ILE A 143 7.74 12.69 -3.79
N SER A 144 7.36 13.97 -3.63
CA SER A 144 8.28 15.04 -3.21
C SER A 144 8.67 14.89 -1.75
N HIS A 145 9.99 14.84 -1.47
CA HIS A 145 10.52 14.78 -0.11
C HIS A 145 10.14 16.03 0.71
N SER A 146 10.21 17.21 0.11
CA SER A 146 9.88 18.47 0.80
C SER A 146 8.43 18.49 1.26
N ILE A 147 7.49 18.19 0.35
CA ILE A 147 6.05 18.13 0.67
C ILE A 147 5.75 17.02 1.71
N LEU A 148 6.38 15.85 1.58
CA LEU A 148 6.18 14.76 2.54
C LEU A 148 6.67 15.17 3.94
N LYS A 149 7.87 15.76 4.04
CA LYS A 149 8.43 16.25 5.31
C LYS A 149 7.56 17.35 5.94
N GLU A 150 7.10 18.29 5.14
CA GLU A 150 6.18 19.33 5.62
C GLU A 150 4.88 18.73 6.21
N LYS A 151 4.29 17.74 5.52
CA LYS A 151 3.10 17.03 6.04
C LYS A 151 3.40 16.30 7.36
N LEU A 152 4.56 15.66 7.48
CA LEU A 152 4.98 14.98 8.71
C LEU A 152 5.20 15.96 9.86
N GLN A 153 5.77 17.16 9.60
CA GLN A 153 5.90 18.23 10.58
C GLN A 153 4.56 18.81 11.06
N ARG A 154 3.53 18.75 10.22
CA ARG A 154 2.15 19.10 10.62
C ARG A 154 1.51 18.02 11.50
N LEU A 155 1.94 16.76 11.37
CA LEU A 155 1.42 15.64 12.15
C LEU A 155 2.17 15.46 13.47
N PHE A 156 3.50 15.52 13.45
CA PHE A 156 4.38 15.31 14.59
C PHE A 156 5.06 16.62 15.04
N LYS A 157 5.36 16.70 16.35
CA LYS A 157 6.18 17.75 16.94
C LYS A 157 7.46 17.23 17.63
N ASP A 158 7.65 15.90 17.62
CA ASP A 158 8.83 15.22 18.14
C ASP A 158 10.01 15.43 17.19
N ARG A 159 11.00 16.20 17.60
CA ARG A 159 12.12 16.59 16.75
C ARG A 159 12.98 15.39 16.34
N GLN A 160 13.33 14.51 17.30
CA GLN A 160 14.13 13.32 17.01
C GLN A 160 13.41 12.38 16.04
N LEU A 161 12.09 12.19 16.22
CA LEU A 161 11.30 11.41 15.28
C LEU A 161 11.28 12.03 13.87
N LEU A 162 11.11 13.34 13.76
CA LEU A 162 11.11 14.03 12.46
C LEU A 162 12.47 13.96 11.76
N GLU A 163 13.57 14.03 12.51
CA GLU A 163 14.92 13.84 11.99
C GLU A 163 15.11 12.40 11.49
N LEU A 164 14.70 11.38 12.26
CA LEU A 164 14.72 9.98 11.84
C LEU A 164 13.88 9.73 10.58
N LEU A 165 12.64 10.22 10.54
CA LEU A 165 11.78 10.08 9.36
C LEU A 165 12.38 10.80 8.14
N SER A 166 13.03 11.96 8.34
CA SER A 166 13.74 12.68 7.29
C SER A 166 14.94 11.89 6.76
N THR A 167 15.70 11.24 7.64
CA THR A 167 16.83 10.36 7.26
C THR A 167 16.33 9.18 6.42
N ILE A 168 15.23 8.53 6.83
CA ILE A 168 14.61 7.43 6.06
C ILE A 168 14.12 7.92 4.69
N ILE A 169 13.51 9.11 4.60
CA ILE A 169 13.05 9.67 3.32
C ILE A 169 14.25 9.98 2.42
N ASN A 170 15.33 10.54 2.97
CA ASN A 170 16.51 10.93 2.21
C ASN A 170 17.40 9.75 1.79
N SER A 171 17.23 8.57 2.42
CA SER A 171 18.03 7.38 2.11
C SER A 171 17.79 6.82 0.70
N TYR A 172 16.75 7.29 0.01
CA TYR A 172 16.45 6.91 -1.36
C TYR A 172 15.97 8.12 -2.17
N SER A 173 16.43 8.20 -3.41
CA SER A 173 15.94 9.20 -4.38
C SER A 173 15.90 8.58 -5.76
N LYS A 174 14.80 8.73 -6.47
CA LYS A 174 14.71 8.37 -7.90
C LYS A 174 15.21 9.50 -8.79
N SER A 175 14.97 10.73 -8.37
CA SER A 175 15.50 11.98 -8.90
C SER A 175 15.68 12.94 -7.73
N GLU A 176 16.41 14.04 -7.91
CA GLU A 176 16.71 14.98 -6.84
C GLU A 176 15.45 15.39 -6.05
N GLY A 177 15.46 15.11 -4.75
CA GLY A 177 14.38 15.44 -3.81
C GLY A 177 13.05 14.74 -4.05
N LYS A 178 13.03 13.65 -4.85
CA LYS A 178 11.80 12.88 -5.16
C LYS A 178 12.03 11.38 -5.12
N GLY A 179 10.98 10.68 -4.71
CA GLY A 179 10.89 9.23 -4.72
C GLY A 179 11.09 8.61 -3.35
N ILE A 180 10.33 7.56 -3.08
CA ILE A 180 10.47 6.70 -1.91
C ILE A 180 10.59 5.24 -2.36
N PRO A 181 11.33 4.39 -1.64
CA PRO A 181 11.63 3.03 -2.10
C PRO A 181 10.39 2.14 -2.08
N ILE A 182 10.19 1.36 -3.15
CA ILE A 182 9.16 0.32 -3.19
C ILE A 182 9.69 -0.92 -2.46
N GLY A 183 9.00 -1.38 -1.43
CA GLY A 183 9.33 -2.58 -0.66
C GLY A 183 9.41 -2.35 0.84
N ASN A 184 9.55 -1.13 1.30
CA ASN A 184 9.65 -0.79 2.71
C ASN A 184 8.28 -0.50 3.35
N LEU A 185 8.14 -0.87 4.62
CA LEU A 185 6.92 -0.64 5.40
C LEU A 185 6.62 0.85 5.54
N THR A 186 7.62 1.66 5.92
CA THR A 186 7.49 3.12 6.05
C THR A 186 7.03 3.78 4.76
N SER A 187 7.54 3.33 3.62
CA SER A 187 7.13 3.86 2.31
C SER A 187 5.64 3.65 2.01
N GLN A 188 5.06 2.54 2.45
CA GLN A 188 3.62 2.30 2.28
C GLN A 188 2.78 3.30 3.11
N TYR A 189 3.21 3.59 4.34
CA TYR A 189 2.57 4.60 5.18
C TYR A 189 2.74 6.01 4.61
N PHE A 190 3.95 6.36 4.19
CA PHE A 190 4.25 7.66 3.59
C PHE A 190 3.43 7.89 2.32
N ALA A 191 3.39 6.90 1.43
CA ALA A 191 2.61 6.97 0.20
C ALA A 191 1.10 7.14 0.49
N ASN A 192 0.56 6.40 1.44
CA ASN A 192 -0.86 6.51 1.79
C ASN A 192 -1.17 7.87 2.45
N PHE A 193 -0.30 8.33 3.35
CA PHE A 193 -0.42 9.60 4.04
C PHE A 193 -0.20 10.82 3.12
N PHE A 194 0.69 10.71 2.14
CA PHE A 194 0.98 11.78 1.18
C PHE A 194 -0.29 12.26 0.47
N LEU A 195 -1.20 11.34 0.12
CA LEU A 195 -2.47 11.65 -0.52
C LEU A 195 -3.58 12.08 0.44
N SER A 196 -3.38 12.03 1.76
CA SER A 196 -4.45 12.33 2.72
C SER A 196 -5.04 13.73 2.56
N SER A 197 -4.22 14.73 2.23
CA SER A 197 -4.73 16.09 2.00
C SER A 197 -5.63 16.20 0.78
N MET A 198 -5.35 15.41 -0.28
CA MET A 198 -6.23 15.31 -1.45
C MET A 198 -7.52 14.58 -1.09
N ASP A 199 -7.44 13.54 -0.24
CA ASP A 199 -8.63 12.85 0.25
C ASP A 199 -9.58 13.81 0.98
N HIS A 200 -9.05 14.64 1.88
CA HIS A 200 -9.80 15.67 2.59
C HIS A 200 -10.35 16.73 1.63
N TYR A 201 -9.55 17.20 0.67
CA TYR A 201 -10.02 18.13 -0.36
C TYR A 201 -11.22 17.57 -1.14
N ILE A 202 -11.13 16.30 -1.59
CA ILE A 202 -12.21 15.62 -2.32
C ILE A 202 -13.47 15.50 -1.45
N LYS A 203 -13.33 15.16 -0.17
CA LYS A 203 -14.47 14.90 0.72
C LYS A 203 -15.06 16.15 1.36
N GLU A 204 -14.24 17.11 1.74
CA GLU A 204 -14.66 18.26 2.56
C GLU A 204 -14.91 19.51 1.72
N ILE A 205 -14.07 19.74 0.68
CA ILE A 205 -14.18 20.92 -0.19
C ILE A 205 -15.03 20.61 -1.41
N LEU A 206 -14.68 19.59 -2.20
CA LEU A 206 -15.47 19.20 -3.38
C LEU A 206 -16.76 18.46 -2.99
N ARG A 207 -16.87 18.00 -1.75
CA ARG A 207 -18.05 17.29 -1.20
C ARG A 207 -18.49 16.09 -2.03
N ILE A 208 -17.56 15.42 -2.70
CA ILE A 208 -17.86 14.23 -3.52
C ILE A 208 -18.40 13.12 -2.61
N PRO A 209 -19.66 12.70 -2.76
CA PRO A 209 -20.32 11.80 -1.80
C PRO A 209 -19.71 10.40 -1.81
N ASN A 210 -19.37 9.89 -3.00
CA ASN A 210 -18.78 8.57 -3.18
C ASN A 210 -17.40 8.68 -3.82
N TYR A 211 -16.39 8.34 -3.00
CA TYR A 211 -14.98 8.31 -3.31
C TYR A 211 -14.37 7.06 -2.70
N VAL A 212 -13.54 6.34 -3.44
CA VAL A 212 -12.90 5.10 -3.01
C VAL A 212 -11.44 5.10 -3.46
N ARG A 213 -10.50 5.04 -2.53
CA ARG A 213 -9.06 5.00 -2.85
C ARG A 213 -8.38 3.74 -2.30
N TYR A 214 -7.57 3.14 -3.13
CA TYR A 214 -6.65 2.07 -2.76
C TYR A 214 -5.24 2.46 -3.22
N MET A 215 -4.41 2.98 -2.33
CA MET A 215 -3.10 3.58 -2.60
C MET A 215 -3.23 4.73 -3.62
N ASP A 216 -2.65 4.59 -4.80
CA ASP A 216 -2.67 5.54 -5.91
C ASP A 216 -3.81 5.34 -6.93
N ASP A 217 -4.54 4.21 -6.86
CA ASP A 217 -5.70 3.89 -7.71
C ASP A 217 -6.99 4.30 -7.01
N PHE A 218 -7.78 5.21 -7.60
CA PHE A 218 -9.01 5.68 -6.98
C PHE A 218 -10.14 5.98 -7.96
N LEU A 219 -11.35 5.97 -7.41
CA LEU A 219 -12.60 6.18 -8.13
C LEU A 219 -13.39 7.31 -7.49
N VAL A 220 -13.99 8.15 -8.34
CA VAL A 220 -15.06 9.09 -7.98
C VAL A 220 -16.30 8.81 -8.84
N PHE A 221 -17.46 9.23 -8.36
CA PHE A 221 -18.74 8.95 -8.98
C PHE A 221 -19.60 10.21 -9.03
N ALA A 222 -20.39 10.37 -10.09
CA ALA A 222 -21.28 11.50 -10.32
C ALA A 222 -22.55 11.05 -11.05
N ASP A 223 -23.57 11.92 -11.06
CA ASP A 223 -24.85 11.63 -11.72
C ASP A 223 -24.98 12.34 -13.06
N THR A 224 -24.16 13.38 -13.32
CA THR A 224 -24.10 14.07 -14.62
C THR A 224 -22.68 14.15 -15.17
N VAL A 225 -22.56 14.41 -16.49
CA VAL A 225 -21.26 14.58 -17.16
C VAL A 225 -20.58 15.86 -16.72
N GLU A 226 -21.37 16.92 -16.55
CA GLU A 226 -20.92 18.25 -16.14
C GLU A 226 -20.26 18.18 -14.73
N GLU A 227 -20.95 17.56 -13.79
CA GLU A 227 -20.43 17.32 -12.43
C GLU A 227 -19.13 16.51 -12.48
N MET A 228 -19.08 15.43 -13.29
CA MET A 228 -17.90 14.60 -13.46
C MET A 228 -16.72 15.40 -14.01
N ASN A 229 -16.92 16.25 -15.01
CA ASN A 229 -15.87 17.08 -15.58
C ASN A 229 -15.31 18.07 -14.54
N ILE A 230 -16.19 18.72 -13.77
CA ILE A 230 -15.80 19.60 -12.67
C ILE A 230 -14.93 18.83 -11.64
N PHE A 231 -15.33 17.62 -11.26
CA PHE A 231 -14.54 16.80 -10.34
C PHE A 231 -13.17 16.43 -10.90
N VAL A 232 -13.13 16.00 -12.16
CA VAL A 232 -11.88 15.61 -12.84
C VAL A 232 -10.90 16.77 -12.89
N ASP A 233 -11.36 17.96 -13.28
CA ASP A 233 -10.50 19.13 -13.44
C ASP A 233 -9.98 19.64 -12.09
N ASN A 234 -10.84 19.71 -11.07
CA ASN A 234 -10.43 20.13 -9.73
C ASN A 234 -9.43 19.14 -9.09
N ILE A 235 -9.66 17.83 -9.23
CA ILE A 235 -8.74 16.80 -8.70
C ILE A 235 -7.39 16.87 -9.42
N ARG A 236 -7.38 17.06 -10.75
CA ARG A 236 -6.15 17.21 -11.54
C ARG A 236 -5.38 18.45 -11.08
N HIS A 237 -6.03 19.58 -11.01
CA HIS A 237 -5.43 20.83 -10.54
C HIS A 237 -4.82 20.69 -9.13
N TYR A 238 -5.56 20.10 -8.19
CA TYR A 238 -5.05 19.86 -6.85
C TYR A 238 -3.81 18.95 -6.84
N ALA A 239 -3.83 17.86 -7.61
CA ALA A 239 -2.72 16.92 -7.68
C ALA A 239 -1.45 17.58 -8.25
N GLU A 240 -1.58 18.42 -9.28
CA GLU A 240 -0.47 19.11 -9.93
C GLU A 240 0.07 20.25 -9.07
N GLU A 241 -0.80 21.11 -8.55
CA GLU A 241 -0.38 22.31 -7.81
C GLU A 241 0.05 22.01 -6.37
N ASN A 242 -0.70 21.21 -5.63
CA ASN A 242 -0.46 21.00 -4.21
C ASN A 242 0.43 19.79 -3.89
N LEU A 243 0.42 18.76 -4.75
CA LEU A 243 1.19 17.54 -4.54
C LEU A 243 2.34 17.38 -5.53
N LYS A 244 2.38 18.19 -6.59
CA LYS A 244 3.36 18.09 -7.70
C LYS A 244 3.39 16.69 -8.32
N LEU A 245 2.21 16.05 -8.40
CA LEU A 245 1.99 14.74 -8.97
C LEU A 245 1.29 14.86 -10.33
N THR A 246 1.67 14.00 -11.27
CA THR A 246 1.04 13.91 -12.59
C THR A 246 0.08 12.72 -12.64
N LEU A 247 -1.17 12.96 -13.01
CA LEU A 247 -2.15 11.91 -13.29
C LEU A 247 -1.89 11.25 -14.65
N LYS A 248 -2.20 9.97 -14.76
CA LYS A 248 -2.41 9.32 -16.05
C LYS A 248 -3.68 9.88 -16.70
N PRO A 249 -3.94 9.63 -18.01
CA PRO A 249 -5.23 9.93 -18.60
C PRO A 249 -6.35 9.34 -17.76
N VAL A 250 -7.29 10.18 -17.34
CA VAL A 250 -8.43 9.76 -16.50
C VAL A 250 -9.39 8.95 -17.37
N VAL A 251 -9.84 7.82 -16.85
CA VAL A 251 -10.82 6.97 -17.54
C VAL A 251 -12.19 7.28 -16.97
N THR A 252 -13.03 7.91 -17.77
CA THR A 252 -14.44 8.17 -17.45
C THR A 252 -15.37 7.22 -18.20
N GLY A 253 -16.55 6.96 -17.68
CA GLY A 253 -17.54 6.13 -18.36
C GLY A 253 -18.85 5.98 -17.59
N LEU A 254 -19.80 5.26 -18.22
CA LEU A 254 -21.05 4.91 -17.57
C LEU A 254 -20.87 3.75 -16.58
N SER A 255 -21.50 3.84 -15.44
CA SER A 255 -21.47 2.77 -14.42
C SER A 255 -21.96 1.42 -14.96
N VAL A 256 -22.92 1.44 -15.88
CA VAL A 256 -23.47 0.22 -16.52
C VAL A 256 -22.45 -0.51 -17.38
N ASP A 257 -21.47 0.20 -17.96
CA ASP A 257 -20.39 -0.39 -18.76
C ASP A 257 -19.31 -1.02 -17.89
N GLY A 258 -19.32 -0.69 -16.60
CA GLY A 258 -18.42 -1.22 -15.60
C GLY A 258 -17.01 -0.65 -15.66
N VAL A 259 -16.31 -0.69 -14.52
CA VAL A 259 -14.95 -0.17 -14.34
C VAL A 259 -13.97 -1.27 -13.92
N SER A 260 -12.75 -1.21 -14.44
CA SER A 260 -11.66 -2.08 -13.98
C SER A 260 -10.98 -1.49 -12.75
N PHE A 261 -11.08 -2.17 -11.60
CA PHE A 261 -10.53 -1.72 -10.33
C PHE A 261 -9.97 -2.92 -9.53
N LEU A 262 -8.75 -2.84 -9.05
CA LEU A 262 -8.08 -3.84 -8.21
C LEU A 262 -8.16 -5.28 -8.74
N GLY A 263 -8.04 -5.45 -10.06
CA GLY A 263 -8.06 -6.76 -10.71
C GLY A 263 -9.45 -7.31 -11.05
N TYR A 264 -10.51 -6.55 -10.76
CA TYR A 264 -11.89 -6.88 -11.11
C TYR A 264 -12.45 -5.91 -12.15
N ARG A 265 -13.43 -6.36 -12.93
CA ARG A 265 -14.34 -5.53 -13.71
C ARG A 265 -15.64 -5.44 -12.93
N LEU A 266 -15.90 -4.27 -12.35
CA LEU A 266 -17.04 -4.00 -11.49
C LEU A 266 -18.18 -3.43 -12.31
N PHE A 267 -19.36 -3.95 -12.11
CA PHE A 267 -20.62 -3.46 -12.67
C PHE A 267 -21.62 -3.19 -11.53
N PRO A 268 -22.72 -2.49 -11.74
CA PRO A 268 -23.72 -2.27 -10.71
C PRO A 268 -24.19 -3.54 -9.99
N ASN A 269 -24.39 -4.65 -10.72
CA ASN A 269 -24.98 -5.87 -10.19
C ASN A 269 -24.07 -7.11 -10.25
N LYS A 270 -22.85 -6.99 -10.79
CA LYS A 270 -21.92 -8.12 -10.90
C LYS A 270 -20.46 -7.69 -10.78
N LYS A 271 -19.64 -8.60 -10.32
CA LYS A 271 -18.19 -8.46 -10.24
C LYS A 271 -17.55 -9.57 -11.04
N LEU A 272 -16.76 -9.23 -12.04
CA LEU A 272 -16.00 -10.19 -12.85
C LEU A 272 -14.52 -9.99 -12.61
N LEU A 273 -13.71 -11.02 -12.78
CA LEU A 273 -12.26 -10.83 -12.87
C LEU A 273 -11.91 -10.16 -14.21
N THR A 274 -10.91 -9.29 -14.20
CA THR A 274 -10.31 -8.81 -15.46
C THR A 274 -9.71 -9.98 -16.22
N GLN A 275 -9.57 -9.87 -17.55
CA GLN A 275 -8.95 -10.93 -18.38
C GLN A 275 -7.56 -11.32 -17.88
N ARG A 276 -6.79 -10.33 -17.43
CA ARG A 276 -5.48 -10.55 -16.83
C ARG A 276 -5.56 -11.37 -15.54
N SER A 277 -6.46 -11.03 -14.62
CA SER A 277 -6.65 -11.79 -13.37
C SER A 277 -7.12 -13.21 -13.65
N LYS A 278 -7.96 -13.43 -14.66
CA LYS A 278 -8.36 -14.78 -15.12
C LYS A 278 -7.18 -15.59 -15.63
N LYS A 279 -6.37 -15.01 -16.54
CA LYS A 279 -5.17 -15.67 -17.08
C LYS A 279 -4.19 -16.02 -15.97
N ARG A 280 -3.93 -15.09 -15.04
CA ARG A 280 -3.05 -15.32 -13.87
C ARG A 280 -3.58 -16.45 -12.97
N TYR A 281 -4.87 -16.46 -12.69
CA TYR A 281 -5.50 -17.52 -11.91
C TYR A 281 -5.32 -18.89 -12.56
N CYS A 282 -5.70 -19.04 -13.82
CA CYS A 282 -5.60 -20.31 -14.53
C CYS A 282 -4.13 -20.79 -14.65
N HIS A 283 -3.20 -19.88 -14.95
CA HIS A 283 -1.78 -20.24 -15.03
C HIS A 283 -1.23 -20.74 -13.69
N LYS A 284 -1.48 -19.98 -12.59
CA LYS A 284 -1.00 -20.36 -11.26
C LYS A 284 -1.67 -21.64 -10.74
N SER A 285 -2.97 -21.82 -10.96
CA SER A 285 -3.67 -23.04 -10.55
C SER A 285 -3.06 -24.29 -11.23
N LYS A 286 -2.77 -24.23 -12.54
CA LYS A 286 -2.12 -25.33 -13.26
C LYS A 286 -0.69 -25.57 -12.79
N LEU A 287 0.08 -24.48 -12.57
CA LEU A 287 1.46 -24.59 -12.09
C LEU A 287 1.53 -25.25 -10.70
N TYR A 288 0.65 -24.84 -9.79
CA TYR A 288 0.60 -25.39 -8.43
C TYR A 288 0.16 -26.86 -8.41
N ALA A 289 -0.83 -27.23 -9.26
CA ALA A 289 -1.22 -28.61 -9.43
C ALA A 289 -0.07 -29.47 -9.97
N LEU A 290 0.69 -28.96 -10.95
CA LEU A 290 1.88 -29.64 -11.48
C LEU A 290 2.97 -29.84 -10.43
N PHE A 291 3.18 -28.85 -9.55
CA PHE A 291 4.18 -28.97 -8.47
C PHE A 291 3.78 -30.05 -7.45
N LEU A 292 2.49 -30.18 -7.15
CA LEU A 292 1.97 -31.25 -6.31
C LEU A 292 2.11 -32.62 -7.01
N GLU A 293 1.71 -32.73 -8.28
CA GLU A 293 1.78 -33.96 -9.07
C GLU A 293 3.22 -34.51 -9.24
N LYS A 294 4.21 -33.57 -9.30
CA LYS A 294 5.63 -33.91 -9.43
C LYS A 294 6.37 -34.04 -8.09
N ASP A 295 5.67 -34.10 -6.98
CA ASP A 295 6.23 -34.17 -5.63
C ASP A 295 7.22 -33.04 -5.32
N LEU A 296 7.16 -31.90 -6.06
CA LEU A 296 7.95 -30.68 -5.77
C LEU A 296 7.40 -29.92 -4.58
N TRP A 297 6.12 -30.05 -4.30
CA TRP A 297 5.42 -29.53 -3.12
C TRP A 297 4.67 -30.64 -2.41
N CYS A 298 4.66 -30.60 -1.07
CA CYS A 298 3.73 -31.40 -0.30
C CYS A 298 2.32 -30.77 -0.33
N GLU A 299 1.30 -31.51 0.08
CA GLU A 299 -0.09 -31.04 0.15
C GLU A 299 -0.23 -29.74 0.95
N LYS A 300 0.49 -29.60 2.06
CA LYS A 300 0.48 -28.40 2.90
C LYS A 300 0.92 -27.16 2.11
N GLU A 301 2.04 -27.24 1.41
CA GLU A 301 2.56 -26.15 0.57
C GLU A 301 1.58 -25.81 -0.56
N TYR A 302 1.00 -26.82 -1.21
CA TYR A 302 -0.04 -26.61 -2.20
C TYR A 302 -1.22 -25.84 -1.64
N TYR A 303 -1.76 -26.24 -0.48
CA TYR A 303 -2.89 -25.54 0.15
C TYR A 303 -2.54 -24.14 0.61
N GLU A 304 -1.34 -23.89 1.10
CA GLU A 304 -0.87 -22.55 1.48
C GLU A 304 -0.85 -21.60 0.29
N HIS A 305 -0.53 -22.10 -0.90
CA HIS A 305 -0.45 -21.30 -2.12
C HIS A 305 -1.78 -21.15 -2.86
N ILE A 306 -2.59 -22.24 -2.93
CA ILE A 306 -3.85 -22.22 -3.69
C ILE A 306 -4.97 -21.50 -2.95
N THR A 307 -5.01 -21.54 -1.62
CA THR A 307 -6.09 -20.95 -0.81
C THR A 307 -6.22 -19.43 -1.00
N PRO A 308 -5.15 -18.63 -0.95
CA PRO A 308 -5.25 -17.19 -1.25
C PRO A 308 -5.72 -16.91 -2.67
N LEU A 309 -5.29 -17.75 -3.63
CA LEU A 309 -5.66 -17.63 -5.03
C LEU A 309 -7.14 -17.93 -5.25
N LEU A 310 -7.67 -18.96 -4.58
CA LEU A 310 -9.10 -19.28 -4.58
C LEU A 310 -9.93 -18.17 -3.90
N SER A 311 -9.50 -17.72 -2.72
CA SER A 311 -10.17 -16.67 -1.96
C SER A 311 -10.32 -15.40 -2.78
N TYR A 312 -9.29 -15.02 -3.56
CA TYR A 312 -9.37 -13.90 -4.49
C TYR A 312 -10.46 -14.10 -5.54
N THR A 313 -10.66 -15.32 -6.06
CA THR A 313 -11.69 -15.58 -7.08
C THR A 313 -13.10 -15.62 -6.53
N LEU A 314 -13.29 -15.98 -5.25
CA LEU A 314 -14.62 -16.14 -4.62
C LEU A 314 -15.41 -14.82 -4.55
N LYS A 315 -14.75 -13.67 -4.58
CA LYS A 315 -15.40 -12.35 -4.55
C LYS A 315 -16.09 -11.96 -5.88
N GLY A 316 -15.88 -12.72 -6.96
CA GLY A 316 -16.48 -12.47 -8.27
C GLY A 316 -17.32 -13.64 -8.79
N TYR A 317 -18.05 -13.40 -9.88
CA TYR A 317 -18.77 -14.45 -10.62
C TYR A 317 -17.80 -15.36 -11.37
N THR A 318 -17.20 -16.32 -10.67
CA THR A 318 -16.09 -17.13 -11.17
C THR A 318 -16.28 -18.64 -10.99
N LYS A 319 -17.49 -19.11 -10.63
CA LYS A 319 -17.78 -20.54 -10.39
C LYS A 319 -17.35 -21.41 -11.57
N GLY A 320 -17.75 -21.06 -12.80
CA GLY A 320 -17.37 -21.79 -14.00
C GLY A 320 -15.86 -21.78 -14.28
N LEU A 321 -15.20 -20.62 -14.04
CA LEU A 321 -13.74 -20.49 -14.19
C LEU A 321 -13.00 -21.41 -13.20
N ARG A 322 -13.42 -21.42 -11.94
CA ARG A 322 -12.82 -22.28 -10.91
C ARG A 322 -12.99 -23.77 -11.25
N LYS A 323 -14.20 -24.18 -11.64
CA LYS A 323 -14.45 -25.56 -12.07
C LYS A 323 -13.51 -25.95 -13.21
N LYS A 324 -13.40 -25.12 -14.26
CA LYS A 324 -12.53 -25.41 -15.41
C LYS A 324 -11.04 -25.50 -15.06
N CYS A 325 -10.55 -24.72 -14.07
CA CYS A 325 -9.12 -24.67 -13.74
C CYS A 325 -8.71 -25.68 -12.65
N LEU A 326 -9.65 -26.27 -11.92
CA LEU A 326 -9.39 -27.26 -10.88
C LEU A 326 -9.63 -28.71 -11.38
N THR A 327 -10.34 -28.88 -12.50
CA THR A 327 -10.64 -30.17 -13.10
C THR A 327 -9.82 -30.46 -14.36
N ALA A 328 -8.93 -29.58 -14.74
CA ALA A 328 -7.99 -29.66 -15.86
C ALA A 328 -6.56 -29.76 -15.35
#